data_145d42f8a43f90e410765b46da8a5408
#
_entry.id   145d42f8a43f90e410765b46da8a5408
#
_cell.length_a   1.000
_cell.length_b   1.000
_cell.length_c   1.000
_cell.angle_alpha   90.00
_cell.angle_beta   90.00
_cell.angle_gamma   90.00
#
_symmetry.space_group_name_H-M   'P 1'
#
loop_
_entity.id
_entity.type
_entity.pdbx_description
1 polymer ?
#
loop_
_entity_poly.entity_id
_entity_poly.type
_entity_poly.pdbx_seq_one_letter_code
_entity_poly.pdbx_strand_id
1 'polypeptide(L)'
;MHNATALQRHAAFFDPEGTGEVTMGQTWAGLGRLGVALLWRLLLTPIINGFLGYLTQGKVSFRIAVARIAEGKHPFDSGTFGDDGEIDEAAFGTLATAGSPIAPPVPTALTAKEMRALILSRGNRRPKMGKLAGALGSWFSGKEVALFFCIAADTTKKEDGRDVPAVTPRTLRRLYDGTLFHALARRRRILARGVSLKR
;
A
#
# COMPACT_ATOMS: atom_id res chain seq x y z
N MET A 1 3.94 22.97 -13.67
CA MET A 1 3.41 21.64 -13.26
C MET A 1 3.50 21.58 -11.75
N HIS A 2 2.38 21.55 -11.02
CA HIS A 2 2.43 21.29 -9.59
C HIS A 2 3.05 19.91 -9.41
N ASN A 3 4.11 19.81 -8.61
CA ASN A 3 4.72 18.52 -8.31
C ASN A 3 3.66 17.63 -7.63
N ALA A 4 3.35 16.48 -8.25
CA ALA A 4 2.44 15.51 -7.66
C ALA A 4 2.98 15.04 -6.30
N THR A 5 2.11 14.97 -5.28
CA THR A 5 2.49 14.47 -3.96
C THR A 5 2.88 13.00 -4.00
N ALA A 6 3.56 12.51 -2.97
CA ALA A 6 3.97 11.11 -2.89
C ALA A 6 2.76 10.16 -3.03
N LEU A 7 1.65 10.47 -2.38
CA LEU A 7 0.43 9.68 -2.46
C LEU A 7 -0.26 9.78 -3.84
N GLN A 8 -0.21 10.96 -4.48
CA GLN A 8 -0.68 11.10 -5.86
C GLN A 8 0.17 10.29 -6.84
N ARG A 9 1.50 10.26 -6.69
CA ARG A 9 2.39 9.40 -7.49
C ARG A 9 2.06 7.91 -7.29
N HIS A 10 1.75 7.50 -6.06
CA HIS A 10 1.31 6.14 -5.76
C HIS A 10 0.00 5.80 -6.49
N ALA A 11 -0.99 6.70 -6.46
CA ALA A 11 -2.27 6.52 -7.14
C ALA A 11 -2.14 6.55 -8.68
N ALA A 12 -1.20 7.33 -9.23
CA ALA A 12 -0.97 7.48 -10.67
C ALA A 12 -0.61 6.17 -11.40
N PHE A 13 -0.12 5.16 -10.68
CA PHE A 13 0.05 3.81 -11.24
C PHE A 13 -1.27 3.25 -11.79
N PHE A 14 -2.38 3.58 -11.16
CA PHE A 14 -3.72 3.14 -11.55
C PHE A 14 -4.40 4.08 -12.55
N ASP A 15 -3.85 5.27 -12.79
CA ASP A 15 -4.30 6.23 -13.79
C ASP A 15 -3.24 6.43 -14.91
N PRO A 16 -2.99 5.41 -15.75
CA PRO A 16 -1.92 5.47 -16.76
C PRO A 16 -2.17 6.50 -17.86
N GLU A 17 -3.40 6.97 -18.02
CA GLU A 17 -3.80 7.96 -19.01
C GLU A 17 -3.70 9.39 -18.45
N GLY A 18 -3.47 9.55 -17.14
CA GLY A 18 -3.35 10.85 -16.49
C GLY A 18 -4.66 11.65 -16.50
N THR A 19 -5.80 10.96 -16.42
CA THR A 19 -7.13 11.60 -16.44
C THR A 19 -7.46 12.31 -15.13
N GLY A 20 -6.70 12.03 -14.06
CA GLY A 20 -6.97 12.53 -12.71
C GLY A 20 -8.02 11.71 -11.95
N GLU A 21 -8.59 10.67 -12.58
CA GLU A 21 -9.55 9.77 -11.97
C GLU A 21 -9.14 8.31 -12.19
N VAL A 22 -9.33 7.46 -11.17
CA VAL A 22 -9.17 6.01 -11.29
C VAL A 22 -10.53 5.33 -11.32
N THR A 23 -10.84 4.69 -12.43
CA THR A 23 -12.07 3.90 -12.64
C THR A 23 -11.89 2.46 -12.12
N MET A 24 -13.00 1.73 -11.95
CA MET A 24 -12.96 0.30 -11.62
C MET A 24 -12.16 -0.53 -12.65
N GLY A 25 -12.29 -0.22 -13.94
CA GLY A 25 -11.54 -0.88 -15.01
C GLY A 25 -10.02 -0.66 -14.86
N GLN A 26 -9.61 0.55 -14.53
CA GLN A 26 -8.21 0.90 -14.31
C GLN A 26 -7.64 0.24 -13.03
N THR A 27 -8.41 0.20 -11.94
CA THR A 27 -8.04 -0.55 -10.72
C THR A 27 -7.89 -2.03 -11.02
N TRP A 28 -8.85 -2.63 -11.73
CA TRP A 28 -8.80 -4.02 -12.16
C TRP A 28 -7.54 -4.33 -13.00
N ALA A 29 -7.26 -3.49 -13.99
CA ALA A 29 -6.09 -3.64 -14.86
C ALA A 29 -4.79 -3.43 -14.07
N GLY A 30 -4.73 -2.45 -13.16
CA GLY A 30 -3.59 -2.18 -12.29
C GLY A 30 -3.27 -3.37 -11.39
N LEU A 31 -4.26 -3.92 -10.68
CA LEU A 31 -4.11 -5.13 -9.86
C LEU A 31 -3.63 -6.33 -10.70
N GLY A 32 -4.11 -6.46 -11.93
CA GLY A 32 -3.64 -7.48 -12.87
C GLY A 32 -2.18 -7.32 -13.25
N ARG A 33 -1.73 -6.08 -13.53
CA ARG A 33 -0.31 -5.78 -13.80
C ARG A 33 0.60 -6.14 -12.62
N LEU A 34 0.10 -6.00 -11.40
CA LEU A 34 0.80 -6.40 -10.16
C LEU A 34 0.73 -7.93 -9.92
N GLY A 35 -0.09 -8.66 -10.67
CA GLY A 35 -0.24 -10.11 -10.58
C GLY A 35 -1.16 -10.58 -9.47
N VAL A 36 -2.06 -9.73 -9.04
CA VAL A 36 -3.12 -10.11 -8.12
C VAL A 36 -4.03 -11.14 -8.80
N ALA A 37 -4.28 -12.26 -8.14
CA ALA A 37 -5.11 -13.35 -8.67
C ALA A 37 -6.54 -12.87 -8.97
N LEU A 38 -7.18 -13.48 -9.96
CA LEU A 38 -8.48 -13.09 -10.49
C LEU A 38 -9.55 -12.92 -9.39
N LEU A 39 -9.64 -13.89 -8.49
CA LEU A 39 -10.62 -13.87 -7.39
C LEU A 39 -10.43 -12.66 -6.46
N TRP A 40 -9.18 -12.34 -6.12
CA TRP A 40 -8.86 -11.17 -5.32
C TRP A 40 -9.18 -9.86 -6.07
N ARG A 41 -8.96 -9.80 -7.38
CA ARG A 41 -9.32 -8.63 -8.19
C ARG A 41 -10.83 -8.39 -8.19
N LEU A 42 -11.64 -9.46 -8.31
CA LEU A 42 -13.11 -9.39 -8.23
C LEU A 42 -13.58 -8.79 -6.90
N LEU A 43 -12.94 -9.16 -5.80
CA LEU A 43 -13.28 -8.68 -4.48
C LEU A 43 -12.75 -7.25 -4.21
N LEU A 44 -11.46 -7.02 -4.50
CA LEU A 44 -10.78 -5.79 -4.11
C LEU A 44 -11.20 -4.58 -4.96
N THR A 45 -11.43 -4.77 -6.28
CA THR A 45 -11.78 -3.64 -7.16
C THR A 45 -13.01 -2.86 -6.70
N PRO A 46 -14.19 -3.48 -6.46
CA PRO A 46 -15.35 -2.73 -5.99
C PRO A 46 -15.16 -2.15 -4.60
N ILE A 47 -14.44 -2.82 -3.70
CA ILE A 47 -14.18 -2.33 -2.34
C ILE A 47 -13.28 -1.09 -2.40
N ILE A 48 -12.15 -1.15 -3.11
CA ILE A 48 -11.22 -0.04 -3.26
C ILE A 48 -11.92 1.16 -3.91
N ASN A 49 -12.56 0.94 -5.05
CA ASN A 49 -13.21 2.04 -5.77
C ASN A 49 -14.43 2.60 -5.02
N GLY A 50 -15.23 1.77 -4.37
CA GLY A 50 -16.36 2.23 -3.58
C GLY A 50 -15.92 3.04 -2.36
N PHE A 51 -14.92 2.56 -1.62
CA PHE A 51 -14.43 3.22 -0.41
C PHE A 51 -13.65 4.51 -0.74
N LEU A 52 -12.61 4.41 -1.57
CA LEU A 52 -11.80 5.59 -1.94
C LEU A 52 -12.60 6.56 -2.82
N GLY A 53 -13.49 6.05 -3.67
CA GLY A 53 -14.38 6.88 -4.47
C GLY A 53 -15.30 7.73 -3.59
N TYR A 54 -15.91 7.13 -2.55
CA TYR A 54 -16.71 7.87 -1.58
C TYR A 54 -15.88 8.93 -0.85
N LEU A 55 -14.72 8.58 -0.32
CA LEU A 55 -13.87 9.51 0.43
C LEU A 55 -13.36 10.67 -0.43
N THR A 56 -12.90 10.39 -1.65
CA THR A 56 -12.31 11.41 -2.52
C THR A 56 -13.33 12.25 -3.30
N GLN A 57 -14.57 11.77 -3.48
CA GLN A 57 -15.62 12.50 -4.18
C GLN A 57 -16.64 13.18 -3.24
N GLY A 58 -16.67 12.77 -1.95
CA GLY A 58 -17.66 13.26 -0.98
C GLY A 58 -19.09 12.77 -1.25
N LYS A 59 -19.27 11.81 -2.15
CA LYS A 59 -20.56 11.20 -2.53
C LYS A 59 -20.35 9.75 -2.96
N VAL A 60 -21.41 8.98 -3.02
CA VAL A 60 -21.32 7.59 -3.54
C VAL A 60 -20.76 7.62 -4.97
N SER A 61 -19.58 7.05 -5.13
CA SER A 61 -18.84 7.02 -6.39
C SER A 61 -17.95 5.79 -6.45
N PHE A 62 -17.79 5.22 -7.64
CA PHE A 62 -16.78 4.19 -7.94
C PHE A 62 -15.59 4.75 -8.74
N ARG A 63 -15.44 6.09 -8.77
CA ARG A 63 -14.31 6.79 -9.34
C ARG A 63 -13.52 7.47 -8.23
N ILE A 64 -12.20 7.29 -8.22
CA ILE A 64 -11.29 7.83 -7.23
C ILE A 64 -10.67 9.10 -7.81
N ALA A 65 -10.84 10.25 -7.17
CA ALA A 65 -10.20 11.50 -7.60
C ALA A 65 -8.75 11.54 -7.10
N VAL A 66 -7.77 11.45 -8.02
CA VAL A 66 -6.34 11.44 -7.69
C VAL A 66 -5.90 12.71 -7.00
N ALA A 67 -6.44 13.86 -7.39
CA ALA A 67 -6.13 15.15 -6.73
C ALA A 67 -6.49 15.18 -5.25
N ARG A 68 -7.51 14.41 -4.84
CA ARG A 68 -8.01 14.34 -3.47
C ARG A 68 -7.67 13.04 -2.76
N ILE A 69 -6.70 12.28 -3.27
CA ILE A 69 -6.37 10.95 -2.73
C ILE A 69 -5.93 10.99 -1.26
N ALA A 70 -5.41 12.10 -0.77
CA ALA A 70 -5.07 12.29 0.64
C ALA A 70 -6.29 12.20 1.58
N GLU A 71 -7.50 12.51 1.09
CA GLU A 71 -8.74 12.33 1.84
C GLU A 71 -9.14 10.85 1.98
N GLY A 72 -8.58 9.98 1.13
CA GLY A 72 -8.77 8.53 1.17
C GLY A 72 -8.03 7.81 2.28
N LYS A 73 -7.24 8.51 3.12
CA LYS A 73 -6.56 7.91 4.26
C LYS A 73 -7.58 7.38 5.26
N HIS A 74 -7.38 6.14 5.72
CA HIS A 74 -8.27 5.48 6.66
C HIS A 74 -7.60 5.18 8.01
N PRO A 75 -8.37 4.91 9.09
CA PRO A 75 -7.82 4.71 10.44
C PRO A 75 -6.81 3.54 10.58
N PHE A 76 -6.79 2.63 9.62
CA PHE A 76 -5.95 1.44 9.61
C PHE A 76 -4.80 1.53 8.60
N ASP A 77 -4.45 2.74 8.12
CA ASP A 77 -3.24 2.96 7.33
C ASP A 77 -1.98 2.99 8.23
N SER A 78 -0.81 2.99 7.60
CA SER A 78 0.46 3.03 8.33
C SER A 78 0.73 4.37 9.02
N GLY A 79 -0.06 5.41 8.74
CA GLY A 79 0.18 6.79 9.20
C GLY A 79 1.47 7.41 8.65
N THR A 80 1.99 6.89 7.54
CA THR A 80 3.26 7.33 6.94
C THR A 80 3.08 8.51 5.98
N PHE A 81 1.86 8.77 5.51
CA PHE A 81 1.56 9.96 4.72
C PHE A 81 1.01 11.08 5.61
N GLY A 82 1.54 12.28 5.47
CA GLY A 82 1.01 13.51 6.04
C GLY A 82 -0.36 13.89 5.45
N ASP A 83 -1.03 14.90 6.02
CA ASP A 83 -2.34 15.37 5.53
C ASP A 83 -2.24 16.04 4.15
N ASP A 84 -1.06 16.50 3.78
CA ASP A 84 -0.70 17.03 2.47
C ASP A 84 -0.47 15.93 1.41
N GLY A 85 -0.46 14.66 1.79
CA GLY A 85 -0.16 13.52 0.91
C GLY A 85 1.32 13.29 0.64
N GLU A 86 2.21 14.00 1.33
CA GLU A 86 3.66 13.74 1.30
C GLU A 86 4.05 12.73 2.37
N ILE A 87 5.28 12.22 2.30
CA ILE A 87 5.80 11.26 3.27
C ILE A 87 6.17 12.02 4.55
N ASP A 88 5.55 11.64 5.67
CA ASP A 88 6.03 12.01 6.99
C ASP A 88 7.30 11.18 7.30
N GLU A 89 8.46 11.82 7.22
CA GLU A 89 9.76 11.15 7.40
C GLU A 89 9.94 10.59 8.81
N ALA A 90 9.37 11.20 9.84
CA ALA A 90 9.44 10.68 11.21
C ALA A 90 8.57 9.41 11.35
N ALA A 91 7.37 9.43 10.78
CA ALA A 91 6.49 8.28 10.75
C ALA A 91 7.07 7.15 9.88
N PHE A 92 7.71 7.48 8.75
CA PHE A 92 8.42 6.51 7.92
C PHE A 92 9.62 5.91 8.67
N GLY A 93 10.43 6.72 9.36
CA GLY A 93 11.54 6.26 10.18
C GLY A 93 11.09 5.24 11.23
N THR A 94 10.00 5.55 11.94
CA THR A 94 9.39 4.62 12.91
C THR A 94 8.94 3.30 12.23
N LEU A 95 8.36 3.37 11.04
CA LEU A 95 7.96 2.18 10.29
C LEU A 95 9.18 1.36 9.85
N ALA A 96 10.19 2.01 9.29
CA ALA A 96 11.40 1.36 8.79
C ALA A 96 12.23 0.67 9.90
N THR A 97 12.08 1.11 11.14
CA THR A 97 12.78 0.55 12.31
C THR A 97 11.92 -0.38 13.18
N ALA A 98 10.64 -0.57 12.85
CA ALA A 98 9.68 -1.31 13.67
C ALA A 98 10.09 -2.76 13.98
N GLY A 99 10.87 -3.38 13.11
CA GLY A 99 11.40 -4.74 13.29
C GLY A 99 12.84 -4.78 13.81
N SER A 100 13.41 -3.65 14.26
CA SER A 100 14.79 -3.61 14.76
C SER A 100 14.93 -4.34 16.11
N PRO A 101 15.89 -5.27 16.22
CA PRO A 101 16.14 -5.98 17.48
C PRO A 101 17.10 -5.25 18.44
N ILE A 102 17.62 -4.09 18.03
CA ILE A 102 18.65 -3.35 18.76
C ILE A 102 18.20 -1.95 19.16
N ALA A 103 18.90 -1.36 20.12
CA ALA A 103 18.74 0.03 20.58
C ALA A 103 20.07 0.79 20.44
N PRO A 104 20.10 1.98 19.79
CA PRO A 104 18.97 2.61 19.11
C PRO A 104 18.50 1.79 17.88
N PRO A 105 17.20 1.87 17.53
CA PRO A 105 16.67 1.08 16.45
C PRO A 105 17.22 1.54 15.09
N VAL A 106 17.52 0.58 14.22
CA VAL A 106 18.04 0.82 12.86
C VAL A 106 17.05 0.31 11.80
N PRO A 107 17.04 0.91 10.60
CA PRO A 107 16.23 0.40 9.51
C PRO A 107 16.57 -1.06 9.19
N THR A 108 15.55 -1.91 9.21
CA THR A 108 15.70 -3.35 8.99
C THR A 108 14.55 -3.89 8.13
N ALA A 109 14.71 -5.12 7.63
CA ALA A 109 13.63 -5.78 6.92
C ALA A 109 12.41 -5.95 7.84
N LEU A 110 11.22 -5.70 7.30
CA LEU A 110 9.95 -5.71 8.02
C LEU A 110 9.12 -6.89 7.55
N THR A 111 8.53 -7.63 8.47
CA THR A 111 7.58 -8.71 8.17
C THR A 111 6.14 -8.20 8.16
N ALA A 112 5.22 -8.98 7.61
CA ALA A 112 3.79 -8.67 7.62
C ALA A 112 3.23 -8.54 9.05
N LYS A 113 3.72 -9.37 9.97
CA LYS A 113 3.34 -9.37 11.40
C LYS A 113 3.77 -8.06 12.08
N GLU A 114 5.03 -7.65 11.88
CA GLU A 114 5.58 -6.41 12.44
C GLU A 114 4.87 -5.18 11.88
N MET A 115 4.66 -5.12 10.56
CA MET A 115 3.91 -4.03 9.92
C MET A 115 2.48 -3.93 10.44
N ARG A 116 1.77 -5.06 10.55
CA ARG A 116 0.42 -5.09 11.09
C ARG A 116 0.36 -4.66 12.55
N ALA A 117 1.30 -5.11 13.39
CA ALA A 117 1.38 -4.70 14.78
C ALA A 117 1.53 -3.18 14.91
N LEU A 118 2.39 -2.57 14.09
CA LEU A 118 2.56 -1.12 14.06
C LEU A 118 1.29 -0.38 13.62
N ILE A 119 0.63 -0.84 12.55
CA ILE A 119 -0.62 -0.24 12.07
C ILE A 119 -1.68 -0.27 13.19
N LEU A 120 -1.85 -1.41 13.85
CA LEU A 120 -2.82 -1.55 14.93
C LEU A 120 -2.48 -0.66 16.14
N SER A 121 -1.20 -0.50 16.47
CA SER A 121 -0.77 0.38 17.57
C SER A 121 -1.05 1.86 17.28
N ARG A 122 -1.10 2.26 16.01
CA ARG A 122 -1.37 3.63 15.56
C ARG A 122 -2.86 3.93 15.37
N GLY A 123 -3.70 2.92 15.18
CA GLY A 123 -5.13 3.03 14.82
C GLY A 123 -6.00 3.80 15.82
N ASN A 124 -5.53 4.02 17.07
CA ASN A 124 -6.26 4.78 18.09
C ASN A 124 -6.21 6.31 17.93
N ARG A 125 -5.51 6.83 16.92
CA ARG A 125 -5.31 8.28 16.72
C ARG A 125 -6.39 8.95 15.86
N ARG A 126 -7.36 8.20 15.32
CA ARG A 126 -8.40 8.69 14.40
C ARG A 126 -9.80 8.50 14.95
N PRO A 127 -10.83 9.21 14.41
CA PRO A 127 -12.19 9.15 14.90
C PRO A 127 -12.69 7.72 15.05
N LYS A 128 -13.39 7.44 16.14
CA LYS A 128 -13.95 6.12 16.44
C LYS A 128 -14.96 5.74 15.37
N MET A 129 -14.60 4.84 14.47
CA MET A 129 -15.57 4.15 13.62
C MET A 129 -16.45 3.25 14.51
N GLY A 130 -17.72 3.09 14.15
CA GLY A 130 -18.59 2.13 14.84
C GLY A 130 -17.98 0.72 14.87
N LYS A 131 -18.33 -0.10 15.86
CA LYS A 131 -17.72 -1.43 16.10
C LYS A 131 -17.61 -2.30 14.83
N LEU A 132 -18.69 -2.34 14.03
CA LEU A 132 -18.74 -3.13 12.78
C LEU A 132 -17.79 -2.58 11.73
N ALA A 133 -17.80 -1.26 11.49
CA ALA A 133 -16.92 -0.61 10.53
C ALA A 133 -15.44 -0.72 10.95
N GLY A 134 -15.16 -0.65 12.26
CA GLY A 134 -13.84 -0.89 12.82
C GLY A 134 -13.33 -2.32 12.59
N ALA A 135 -14.18 -3.33 12.79
CA ALA A 135 -13.85 -4.74 12.57
C ALA A 135 -13.59 -5.02 11.08
N LEU A 136 -14.46 -4.51 10.20
CA LEU A 136 -14.29 -4.65 8.74
C LEU A 136 -13.02 -3.95 8.24
N GLY A 137 -12.75 -2.72 8.71
CA GLY A 137 -11.55 -1.97 8.34
C GLY A 137 -10.26 -2.67 8.82
N SER A 138 -10.23 -3.21 10.04
CA SER A 138 -9.09 -3.97 10.55
C SER A 138 -8.88 -5.27 9.77
N TRP A 139 -9.95 -5.98 9.42
CA TRP A 139 -9.87 -7.19 8.60
C TRP A 139 -9.32 -6.85 7.21
N PHE A 140 -9.84 -5.79 6.57
CA PHE A 140 -9.43 -5.35 5.24
C PHE A 140 -7.95 -4.93 5.22
N SER A 141 -7.53 -4.09 6.17
CA SER A 141 -6.12 -3.69 6.31
C SER A 141 -5.18 -4.90 6.47
N GLY A 142 -5.61 -5.92 7.22
CA GLY A 142 -4.84 -7.17 7.33
C GLY A 142 -4.69 -7.90 5.98
N LYS A 143 -5.71 -7.85 5.10
CA LYS A 143 -5.64 -8.43 3.75
C LYS A 143 -4.77 -7.60 2.81
N GLU A 144 -4.82 -6.27 2.91
CA GLU A 144 -3.93 -5.37 2.16
C GLU A 144 -2.47 -5.61 2.50
N VAL A 145 -2.13 -5.71 3.80
CA VAL A 145 -0.77 -6.03 4.25
C VAL A 145 -0.34 -7.40 3.71
N ALA A 146 -1.17 -8.44 3.85
CA ALA A 146 -0.84 -9.77 3.34
C ALA A 146 -0.61 -9.77 1.82
N LEU A 147 -1.47 -9.08 1.06
CA LEU A 147 -1.33 -8.93 -0.38
C LEU A 147 -0.05 -8.18 -0.75
N PHE A 148 0.25 -7.09 -0.04
CA PHE A 148 1.48 -6.33 -0.24
C PHE A 148 2.71 -7.22 -0.09
N PHE A 149 2.82 -8.01 0.99
CA PHE A 149 3.94 -8.92 1.18
C PHE A 149 3.98 -10.05 0.15
N CYS A 150 2.83 -10.53 -0.32
CA CYS A 150 2.76 -11.53 -1.39
C CYS A 150 3.37 -11.04 -2.71
N ILE A 151 3.21 -9.75 -3.04
CA ILE A 151 3.67 -9.21 -4.33
C ILE A 151 5.02 -8.47 -4.25
N ALA A 152 5.40 -7.96 -3.08
CA ALA A 152 6.51 -7.03 -2.90
C ALA A 152 7.67 -7.56 -2.03
N ALA A 153 7.50 -8.69 -1.33
CA ALA A 153 8.60 -9.25 -0.53
C ALA A 153 9.84 -9.46 -1.40
N ASP A 154 10.97 -8.93 -0.93
CA ASP A 154 12.25 -8.95 -1.63
C ASP A 154 13.38 -9.58 -0.78
N THR A 155 13.03 -10.03 0.41
CA THR A 155 13.92 -10.74 1.34
C THR A 155 13.12 -11.67 2.26
N THR A 156 13.83 -12.38 3.14
CA THR A 156 13.23 -13.14 4.24
C THR A 156 13.80 -12.69 5.58
N LYS A 157 13.04 -12.92 6.65
CA LYS A 157 13.43 -12.68 8.03
C LYS A 157 13.03 -13.86 8.90
N LYS A 158 13.80 -14.19 9.93
CA LYS A 158 13.49 -15.24 10.88
C LYS A 158 12.38 -14.77 11.84
N GLU A 159 11.27 -15.51 11.88
CA GLU A 159 10.25 -15.43 12.92
C GLU A 159 10.03 -16.83 13.49
N ASP A 160 10.15 -16.97 14.80
CA ASP A 160 9.98 -18.25 15.52
C ASP A 160 10.75 -19.40 14.84
N GLY A 161 12.01 -19.12 14.42
CA GLY A 161 12.90 -20.08 13.76
C GLY A 161 12.60 -20.36 12.28
N ARG A 162 11.55 -19.77 11.70
CA ARG A 162 11.15 -19.97 10.30
C ARG A 162 11.48 -18.74 9.45
N ASP A 163 11.86 -18.99 8.19
CA ASP A 163 12.02 -17.91 7.23
C ASP A 163 10.65 -17.46 6.73
N VAL A 164 10.30 -16.18 6.96
CA VAL A 164 9.05 -15.57 6.49
C VAL A 164 9.36 -14.46 5.48
N PRO A 165 8.44 -14.20 4.53
CA PRO A 165 8.59 -13.09 3.59
C PRO A 165 8.72 -11.76 4.32
N ALA A 166 9.69 -10.94 3.89
CA ALA A 166 9.95 -9.62 4.44
C ALA A 166 10.23 -8.62 3.33
N VAL A 167 10.08 -7.32 3.63
CA VAL A 167 10.43 -6.23 2.72
C VAL A 167 11.59 -5.43 3.30
N THR A 168 12.55 -5.09 2.43
CA THR A 168 13.66 -4.22 2.82
C THR A 168 13.18 -2.78 3.01
N PRO A 169 13.89 -1.95 3.81
CA PRO A 169 13.61 -0.51 3.95
C PRO A 169 13.57 0.21 2.59
N ARG A 170 14.39 -0.23 1.62
CA ARG A 170 14.40 0.29 0.26
C ARG A 170 13.09 0.01 -0.47
N THR A 171 12.58 -1.20 -0.42
CA THR A 171 11.30 -1.56 -1.04
C THR A 171 10.14 -0.88 -0.35
N LEU A 172 10.20 -0.75 0.99
CA LEU A 172 9.25 0.01 1.76
C LEU A 172 9.23 1.49 1.33
N ARG A 173 10.39 2.13 1.18
CA ARG A 173 10.49 3.52 0.69
C ARG A 173 9.84 3.68 -0.68
N ARG A 174 10.10 2.74 -1.60
CA ARG A 174 9.51 2.76 -2.94
C ARG A 174 8.00 2.60 -2.97
N LEU A 175 7.41 1.94 -1.96
CA LEU A 175 5.96 1.89 -1.81
C LEU A 175 5.40 3.30 -1.58
N TYR A 176 6.02 4.04 -0.64
CA TYR A 176 5.53 5.35 -0.24
C TYR A 176 5.87 6.46 -1.24
N ASP A 177 6.99 6.37 -1.98
CA ASP A 177 7.32 7.36 -3.02
C ASP A 177 6.58 7.14 -4.35
N GLY A 178 5.78 6.06 -4.46
CA GLY A 178 4.96 5.72 -5.62
C GLY A 178 5.70 4.96 -6.73
N THR A 179 6.99 4.60 -6.55
CA THR A 179 7.78 3.94 -7.61
C THR A 179 7.69 2.42 -7.61
N LEU A 180 7.24 1.80 -6.49
CA LEU A 180 7.24 0.34 -6.34
C LEU A 180 6.36 -0.37 -7.37
N PHE A 181 5.13 0.06 -7.54
CA PHE A 181 4.17 -0.63 -8.40
C PHE A 181 4.60 -0.63 -9.87
N HIS A 182 5.19 0.46 -10.33
CA HIS A 182 5.78 0.53 -11.68
C HIS A 182 6.92 -0.48 -11.85
N ALA A 183 7.78 -0.62 -10.85
CA ALA A 183 8.89 -1.57 -10.89
C ALA A 183 8.41 -3.03 -10.85
N LEU A 184 7.43 -3.35 -10.00
CA LEU A 184 6.85 -4.69 -9.92
C LEU A 184 6.16 -5.08 -11.24
N ALA A 185 5.35 -4.19 -11.82
CA ALA A 185 4.70 -4.42 -13.10
C ALA A 185 5.71 -4.61 -14.24
N ARG A 186 6.79 -3.81 -14.27
CA ARG A 186 7.88 -3.97 -15.23
C ARG A 186 8.57 -5.32 -15.08
N ARG A 187 8.95 -5.70 -13.85
CA ARG A 187 9.59 -6.99 -13.55
C ARG A 187 8.73 -8.15 -14.04
N ARG A 188 7.43 -8.15 -13.75
CA ARG A 188 6.52 -9.21 -14.20
C ARG A 188 6.42 -9.29 -15.72
N ARG A 189 6.37 -8.14 -16.42
CA ARG A 189 6.34 -8.11 -17.89
C ARG A 189 7.59 -8.73 -18.50
N ILE A 190 8.77 -8.47 -17.92
CA ILE A 190 10.04 -9.04 -18.36
C ILE A 190 10.06 -10.56 -18.16
N LEU A 191 9.64 -11.05 -17.00
CA LEU A 191 9.55 -12.49 -16.70
C LEU A 191 8.55 -13.19 -17.63
N ALA A 192 7.39 -12.59 -17.89
CA ALA A 192 6.38 -13.13 -18.79
C ALA A 192 6.88 -13.26 -20.26
N ARG A 193 7.88 -12.49 -20.65
CA ARG A 193 8.53 -12.54 -21.97
C ARG A 193 9.70 -13.56 -22.04
N GLY A 194 9.91 -14.36 -21.01
CA GLY A 194 10.97 -15.36 -20.95
C GLY A 194 12.38 -14.80 -20.78
N VAL A 195 12.53 -13.52 -20.45
CA VAL A 195 13.82 -12.91 -20.20
C VAL A 195 14.24 -13.19 -18.76
N SER A 196 15.29 -14.00 -18.57
CA SER A 196 15.88 -14.24 -17.24
C SER A 196 16.53 -12.95 -16.73
N LEU A 197 16.04 -12.46 -15.59
CA LEU A 197 16.71 -11.38 -14.86
C LEU A 197 17.85 -12.01 -14.07
N LYS A 198 19.10 -11.85 -14.55
CA LYS A 198 20.28 -12.13 -13.71
C LYS A 198 20.17 -11.26 -12.44
N ARG A 199 20.26 -11.93 -11.29
CA ARG A 199 20.33 -11.29 -9.97
C ARG A 199 21.65 -10.60 -9.75
#